data_a1aa69993dee24a57c6db85fb4e82052
#
_entry.id   a1aa69993dee24a57c6db85fb4e82052
#
_cell.length_a   1.000
_cell.length_b   1.000
_cell.length_c   1.000
_cell.angle_alpha   90.00
_cell.angle_beta   90.00
_cell.angle_gamma   90.00
#
_symmetry.space_group_name_H-M   'P 1'
#
loop_
_entity.id
_entity.type
_entity.pdbx_description
1 polymer ?
#
loop_
_entity_poly.entity_id
_entity_poly.type
_entity_poly.pdbx_seq_one_letter_code
_entity_poly.pdbx_strand_id
1 'polypeptide(L)'
;ANLIRWEELTDIVLVGHSYGGCVISGVADRMSEKIAALVYLDAFVLENGQSLHDALPAEHRQGQLEAAAALGDGWRVPPIPAAVFNVNAADRAWVDDQCTDQPLASFQQKLHLDHSAAAVGSIHYIYAADWEATPFTGFYESAKARGWSTREIACGHDIMLDRPEELTAALLQAAAG
;
A
#
# COMPACT_ATOMS: atom_id res chain seq x y z
N ALA A 1 -1.34 14.97 1.28
CA ALA A 1 -2.24 16.12 1.41
C ALA A 1 -1.52 17.45 1.13
N ASN A 2 -0.39 17.75 1.80
CA ASN A 2 0.26 19.07 1.65
C ASN A 2 0.76 19.32 0.21
N LEU A 3 1.37 18.34 -0.45
CA LEU A 3 1.79 18.46 -1.86
C LEU A 3 0.59 18.83 -2.76
N ILE A 4 -0.52 18.08 -2.65
CA ILE A 4 -1.74 18.33 -3.43
C ILE A 4 -2.23 19.78 -3.23
N ARG A 5 -2.20 20.26 -1.98
CA ARG A 5 -2.64 21.60 -1.64
C ARG A 5 -1.73 22.68 -2.20
N TRP A 6 -0.41 22.56 -1.99
CA TRP A 6 0.55 23.60 -2.35
C TRP A 6 0.85 23.67 -3.84
N GLU A 7 0.78 22.53 -4.55
CA GLU A 7 0.90 22.45 -6.00
C GLU A 7 -0.45 22.63 -6.72
N GLU A 8 -1.53 22.89 -5.96
CA GLU A 8 -2.89 23.08 -6.47
C GLU A 8 -3.36 21.97 -7.42
N LEU A 9 -2.92 20.72 -7.15
CA LEU A 9 -3.22 19.58 -8.01
C LEU A 9 -4.70 19.23 -7.98
N THR A 10 -5.25 18.88 -9.15
CA THR A 10 -6.61 18.37 -9.36
C THR A 10 -6.60 17.19 -10.31
N ASP A 11 -7.67 16.40 -10.32
CA ASP A 11 -7.84 15.25 -11.20
C ASP A 11 -6.68 14.25 -11.12
N ILE A 12 -6.18 14.03 -9.90
CA ILE A 12 -5.01 13.18 -9.67
C ILE A 12 -5.37 11.69 -9.63
N VAL A 13 -4.46 10.86 -10.12
CA VAL A 13 -4.43 9.43 -9.82
C VAL A 13 -3.53 9.24 -8.59
N LEU A 14 -4.14 8.90 -7.46
CA LEU A 14 -3.42 8.72 -6.21
C LEU A 14 -3.13 7.23 -6.00
N VAL A 15 -1.85 6.85 -6.02
CA VAL A 15 -1.41 5.46 -5.91
C VAL A 15 -0.73 5.23 -4.56
N GLY A 16 -1.08 4.15 -3.87
CA GLY A 16 -0.41 3.71 -2.65
C GLY A 16 -0.03 2.24 -2.73
N HIS A 17 1.28 1.97 -2.63
CA HIS A 17 1.82 0.62 -2.56
C HIS A 17 1.98 0.16 -1.10
N SER A 18 1.63 -1.08 -0.81
CA SER A 18 1.88 -1.69 0.49
C SER A 18 1.30 -0.86 1.66
N TYR A 19 2.13 -0.45 2.63
CA TYR A 19 1.76 0.49 3.69
C TYR A 19 1.19 1.82 3.16
N GLY A 20 1.62 2.23 1.95
CA GLY A 20 1.10 3.42 1.28
C GLY A 20 -0.42 3.42 1.12
N GLY A 21 -1.07 2.25 1.11
CA GLY A 21 -2.53 2.14 1.12
C GLY A 21 -3.18 2.81 2.32
N CYS A 22 -2.57 2.68 3.51
CA CYS A 22 -3.05 3.39 4.71
C CYS A 22 -2.95 4.91 4.54
N VAL A 23 -1.86 5.37 3.92
CA VAL A 23 -1.62 6.80 3.69
C VAL A 23 -2.62 7.39 2.69
N ILE A 24 -2.81 6.73 1.54
CA ILE A 24 -3.73 7.23 0.51
C ILE A 24 -5.19 7.19 0.97
N SER A 25 -5.58 6.23 1.81
CA SER A 25 -6.90 6.21 2.44
C SER A 25 -7.17 7.48 3.25
N GLY A 26 -6.22 7.90 4.09
CA GLY A 26 -6.34 9.13 4.87
C GLY A 26 -6.23 10.41 4.03
N VAL A 27 -5.55 10.37 2.88
CA VAL A 27 -5.53 11.50 1.92
C VAL A 27 -6.87 11.58 1.18
N ALA A 28 -7.38 10.45 0.70
CA ALA A 28 -8.66 10.38 0.00
C ALA A 28 -9.82 10.83 0.88
N ASP A 29 -9.79 10.50 2.16
CA ASP A 29 -10.80 10.95 3.13
C ASP A 29 -10.87 12.49 3.24
N ARG A 30 -9.73 13.17 3.13
CA ARG A 30 -9.60 14.63 3.34
C ARG A 30 -9.69 15.46 2.06
N MET A 31 -9.46 14.86 0.91
CA MET A 31 -9.27 15.56 -0.38
C MET A 31 -9.87 14.77 -1.54
N SER A 32 -10.97 14.07 -1.31
CA SER A 32 -11.63 13.21 -2.31
C SER A 32 -11.97 13.96 -3.60
N GLU A 33 -12.33 15.23 -3.49
CA GLU A 33 -12.66 16.10 -4.62
C GLU A 33 -11.49 16.42 -5.56
N LYS A 34 -10.25 16.11 -5.12
CA LYS A 34 -9.02 16.27 -5.92
C LYS A 34 -8.59 15.00 -6.64
N ILE A 35 -9.23 13.87 -6.31
CA ILE A 35 -8.80 12.54 -6.72
C ILE A 35 -9.75 11.98 -7.77
N ALA A 36 -9.28 11.86 -9.00
CA ALA A 36 -10.01 11.22 -10.09
C ALA A 36 -10.00 9.69 -9.94
N ALA A 37 -8.85 9.10 -9.55
CA ALA A 37 -8.75 7.68 -9.28
C ALA A 37 -7.87 7.40 -8.07
N LEU A 38 -8.29 6.44 -7.22
CA LEU A 38 -7.54 5.94 -6.08
C LEU A 38 -7.08 4.52 -6.38
N VAL A 39 -5.77 4.27 -6.36
CA VAL A 39 -5.21 2.97 -6.73
C VAL A 39 -4.45 2.36 -5.55
N TYR A 40 -4.96 1.25 -5.05
CA TYR A 40 -4.28 0.39 -4.08
C TYR A 40 -3.42 -0.61 -4.85
N LEU A 41 -2.10 -0.44 -4.78
CA LEU A 41 -1.13 -1.30 -5.45
C LEU A 41 -0.59 -2.31 -4.45
N ASP A 42 -1.10 -3.53 -4.47
CA ASP A 42 -0.79 -4.61 -3.52
C ASP A 42 -0.68 -4.05 -2.08
N ALA A 43 -1.77 -3.48 -1.59
CA ALA A 43 -1.72 -2.54 -0.47
C ALA A 43 -2.76 -2.83 0.61
N PHE A 44 -2.48 -2.34 1.82
CA PHE A 44 -3.42 -2.37 2.94
C PHE A 44 -4.59 -1.41 2.70
N VAL A 45 -5.80 -1.90 2.94
CA VAL A 45 -7.04 -1.12 2.96
C VAL A 45 -7.64 -1.23 4.35
N LEU A 46 -7.37 -0.23 5.18
CA LEU A 46 -7.81 -0.23 6.57
C LEU A 46 -9.16 0.47 6.73
N GLU A 47 -9.95 -0.04 7.68
CA GLU A 47 -11.18 0.61 8.12
C GLU A 47 -10.89 1.74 9.13
N ASN A 48 -11.85 2.62 9.33
CA ASN A 48 -11.74 3.66 10.35
C ASN A 48 -11.44 3.07 11.73
N GLY A 49 -10.47 3.63 12.42
CA GLY A 49 -10.01 3.19 13.74
C GLY A 49 -9.07 1.98 13.74
N GLN A 50 -8.73 1.41 12.58
CA GLN A 50 -7.71 0.35 12.48
C GLN A 50 -6.31 0.92 12.29
N SER A 51 -5.33 0.22 12.83
CA SER A 51 -3.91 0.38 12.53
C SER A 51 -3.43 -0.78 11.63
N LEU A 52 -2.24 -0.67 11.04
CA LEU A 52 -1.63 -1.79 10.34
C LEU A 52 -1.46 -2.99 11.27
N HIS A 53 -1.07 -2.78 12.53
CA HIS A 53 -0.97 -3.85 13.53
C HIS A 53 -2.31 -4.57 13.79
N ASP A 54 -3.45 -3.87 13.66
CA ASP A 54 -4.77 -4.51 13.80
C ASP A 54 -5.10 -5.41 12.60
N ALA A 55 -4.55 -5.11 11.43
CA ALA A 55 -4.77 -5.86 10.18
C ALA A 55 -3.79 -7.04 9.98
N LEU A 56 -2.70 -7.09 10.74
CA LEU A 56 -1.70 -8.15 10.64
C LEU A 56 -2.00 -9.31 11.59
N PRO A 57 -1.64 -10.56 11.21
CA PRO A 57 -1.58 -11.70 12.13
C PRO A 57 -0.75 -11.39 13.37
N ALA A 58 -1.11 -11.97 14.51
CA ALA A 58 -0.47 -11.70 15.80
C ALA A 58 1.05 -11.99 15.76
N GLU A 59 1.46 -13.03 15.06
CA GLU A 59 2.87 -13.42 14.88
C GLU A 59 3.68 -12.38 14.11
N HIS A 60 3.14 -11.79 13.04
CA HIS A 60 3.83 -10.73 12.29
C HIS A 60 3.99 -9.47 13.13
N ARG A 61 2.93 -9.10 13.84
CA ARG A 61 2.96 -7.96 14.77
C ARG A 61 3.98 -8.15 15.88
N GLN A 62 4.03 -9.35 16.47
CA GLN A 62 5.00 -9.68 17.51
C GLN A 62 6.43 -9.64 16.96
N GLY A 63 6.66 -10.20 15.77
CA GLY A 63 7.97 -10.15 15.10
C GLY A 63 8.46 -8.71 14.86
N GLN A 64 7.58 -7.79 14.48
CA GLN A 64 7.94 -6.37 14.31
C GLN A 64 8.33 -5.70 15.65
N LEU A 65 7.63 -6.03 16.74
CA LEU A 65 7.96 -5.52 18.08
C LEU A 65 9.33 -6.05 18.55
N GLU A 66 9.59 -7.32 18.35
CA GLU A 66 10.87 -7.97 18.71
C GLU A 66 12.03 -7.42 17.85
N ALA A 67 11.82 -7.26 16.54
CA ALA A 67 12.82 -6.67 15.65
C ALA A 67 13.12 -5.22 16.03
N ALA A 68 12.12 -4.44 16.37
CA ALA A 68 12.32 -3.07 16.83
C ALA A 68 13.11 -3.03 18.14
N ALA A 69 12.80 -3.90 19.08
CA ALA A 69 13.52 -3.98 20.37
C ALA A 69 14.97 -4.41 20.19
N ALA A 70 15.24 -5.38 19.33
CA ALA A 70 16.57 -5.98 19.16
C ALA A 70 17.50 -5.17 18.25
N LEU A 71 16.97 -4.53 17.19
CA LEU A 71 17.74 -3.95 16.09
C LEU A 71 17.42 -2.47 15.80
N GLY A 72 16.30 -1.97 16.31
CA GLY A 72 15.78 -0.65 15.99
C GLY A 72 15.65 0.31 17.16
N ASP A 73 16.49 0.17 18.18
CA ASP A 73 16.50 1.04 19.38
C ASP A 73 15.13 1.12 20.09
N GLY A 74 14.26 0.13 19.88
CA GLY A 74 12.92 0.05 20.44
C GLY A 74 11.85 0.87 19.71
N TRP A 75 12.20 1.61 18.65
CA TRP A 75 11.27 2.48 17.93
C TRP A 75 11.27 2.37 16.40
N ARG A 76 12.26 1.69 15.83
CA ARG A 76 12.38 1.47 14.39
C ARG A 76 12.24 -0.01 14.06
N VAL A 77 11.54 -0.34 13.00
CA VAL A 77 11.44 -1.70 12.46
C VAL A 77 12.36 -1.79 11.26
N PRO A 78 13.36 -2.70 11.27
CA PRO A 78 14.22 -2.92 10.12
C PRO A 78 13.43 -3.37 8.89
N PRO A 79 13.93 -3.11 7.66
CA PRO A 79 13.29 -3.55 6.44
C PRO A 79 13.23 -5.09 6.38
N ILE A 80 12.16 -5.58 5.77
CA ILE A 80 12.00 -6.99 5.43
C ILE A 80 12.84 -7.25 4.17
N PRO A 81 13.65 -8.34 4.12
CA PRO A 81 14.45 -8.65 2.94
C PRO A 81 13.62 -8.79 1.66
N ALA A 82 14.10 -8.24 0.55
CA ALA A 82 13.44 -8.24 -0.75
C ALA A 82 13.05 -9.65 -1.25
N ALA A 83 13.81 -10.66 -0.87
CA ALA A 83 13.51 -12.06 -1.19
C ALA A 83 12.18 -12.54 -0.59
N VAL A 84 11.78 -12.02 0.60
CA VAL A 84 10.49 -12.34 1.26
C VAL A 84 9.31 -11.79 0.47
N PHE A 85 9.50 -10.66 -0.20
CA PHE A 85 8.51 -10.02 -1.08
C PHE A 85 8.48 -10.62 -2.49
N ASN A 86 9.23 -11.68 -2.73
CA ASN A 86 9.39 -12.32 -4.03
C ASN A 86 9.85 -11.36 -5.15
N VAL A 87 10.67 -10.37 -4.81
CA VAL A 87 11.33 -9.51 -5.79
C VAL A 87 12.23 -10.36 -6.69
N ASN A 88 12.32 -10.03 -7.97
CA ASN A 88 13.19 -10.74 -8.90
C ASN A 88 14.66 -10.74 -8.45
N ALA A 89 15.38 -11.81 -8.72
CA ALA A 89 16.72 -12.04 -8.16
C ALA A 89 17.76 -10.96 -8.55
N ALA A 90 17.57 -10.29 -9.69
CA ALA A 90 18.51 -9.27 -10.18
C ALA A 90 18.44 -7.98 -9.33
N ASP A 91 17.27 -7.64 -8.80
CA ASP A 91 17.02 -6.38 -8.12
C ASP A 91 17.11 -6.50 -6.59
N ARG A 92 17.10 -7.72 -6.01
CA ARG A 92 17.06 -7.93 -4.55
C ARG A 92 18.14 -7.17 -3.80
N ALA A 93 19.38 -7.27 -4.24
CA ALA A 93 20.51 -6.61 -3.57
C ALA A 93 20.38 -5.08 -3.58
N TRP A 94 19.87 -4.53 -4.68
CA TRP A 94 19.61 -3.10 -4.78
C TRP A 94 18.45 -2.67 -3.88
N VAL A 95 17.35 -3.42 -3.84
CA VAL A 95 16.21 -3.14 -2.95
C VAL A 95 16.64 -3.17 -1.49
N ASP A 96 17.36 -4.22 -1.08
CA ASP A 96 17.84 -4.37 0.30
C ASP A 96 18.78 -3.21 0.71
N ASP A 97 19.60 -2.70 -0.22
CA ASP A 97 20.50 -1.56 0.02
C ASP A 97 19.75 -0.22 0.13
N GLN A 98 18.64 -0.06 -0.60
CA GLN A 98 17.87 1.19 -0.63
C GLN A 98 16.81 1.27 0.48
N CYS A 99 16.38 0.15 1.06
CA CYS A 99 15.38 0.13 2.11
C CYS A 99 15.94 0.63 3.44
N THR A 100 15.14 1.38 4.17
CA THR A 100 15.50 1.94 5.49
C THR A 100 14.48 1.54 6.55
N ASP A 101 14.88 1.68 7.82
CA ASP A 101 14.01 1.38 8.96
C ASP A 101 12.75 2.25 8.93
N GLN A 102 11.62 1.65 9.32
CA GLN A 102 10.36 2.37 9.47
C GLN A 102 10.02 2.61 10.94
N PRO A 103 9.54 3.82 11.31
CA PRO A 103 9.09 4.06 12.68
C PRO A 103 7.97 3.11 13.10
N LEU A 104 8.17 2.35 14.19
CA LEU A 104 7.20 1.40 14.72
C LEU A 104 5.83 2.07 14.99
N ALA A 105 5.85 3.32 15.45
CA ALA A 105 4.64 4.08 15.73
C ALA A 105 3.74 4.25 14.50
N SER A 106 4.29 4.26 13.28
CA SER A 106 3.49 4.34 12.05
C SER A 106 2.63 3.10 11.83
N PHE A 107 3.09 1.92 12.26
CA PHE A 107 2.33 0.67 12.19
C PHE A 107 1.25 0.56 13.26
N GLN A 108 1.43 1.25 14.37
CA GLN A 108 0.52 1.26 15.52
C GLN A 108 -0.53 2.39 15.44
N GLN A 109 -0.24 3.42 14.66
CA GLN A 109 -1.14 4.57 14.52
C GLN A 109 -2.45 4.15 13.86
N LYS A 110 -3.55 4.44 14.52
CA LYS A 110 -4.89 4.19 14.00
C LYS A 110 -5.24 5.18 12.91
N LEU A 111 -5.84 4.69 11.83
CA LEU A 111 -6.38 5.52 10.77
C LEU A 111 -7.67 6.18 11.25
N HIS A 112 -7.76 7.49 11.04
CA HIS A 112 -8.96 8.26 11.27
C HIS A 112 -9.57 8.68 9.94
N LEU A 113 -10.80 8.23 9.66
CA LEU A 113 -11.60 8.55 8.49
C LEU A 113 -12.90 9.21 8.96
N ASP A 114 -13.08 10.48 8.63
CA ASP A 114 -14.26 11.28 9.00
C ASP A 114 -15.33 11.27 7.92
N HIS A 115 -14.94 11.00 6.67
CA HIS A 115 -15.79 11.05 5.48
C HIS A 115 -15.77 9.72 4.74
N SER A 116 -16.75 9.50 3.89
CA SER A 116 -16.76 8.31 3.06
C SER A 116 -15.86 8.51 1.84
N ALA A 117 -14.96 7.56 1.56
CA ALA A 117 -14.19 7.50 0.31
C ALA A 117 -15.09 7.37 -0.94
N ALA A 118 -16.41 7.24 -0.78
CA ALA A 118 -17.39 7.17 -1.86
C ALA A 118 -17.45 8.43 -2.74
N ALA A 119 -16.79 9.52 -2.35
CA ALA A 119 -16.67 10.73 -3.18
C ALA A 119 -15.51 10.67 -4.19
N VAL A 120 -14.63 9.66 -4.14
CA VAL A 120 -13.58 9.44 -5.14
C VAL A 120 -14.19 8.91 -6.43
N GLY A 121 -13.76 9.42 -7.59
CA GLY A 121 -14.31 9.08 -8.90
C GLY A 121 -14.26 7.59 -9.22
N SER A 122 -13.11 6.96 -9.07
CA SER A 122 -12.95 5.50 -9.22
C SER A 122 -11.95 4.94 -8.21
N ILE A 123 -12.16 3.67 -7.82
CA ILE A 123 -11.25 2.98 -6.91
C ILE A 123 -10.78 1.68 -7.57
N HIS A 124 -9.48 1.46 -7.55
CA HIS A 124 -8.82 0.34 -8.19
C HIS A 124 -7.96 -0.43 -7.17
N TYR A 125 -7.89 -1.75 -7.33
CA TYR A 125 -6.96 -2.60 -6.61
C TYR A 125 -6.14 -3.43 -7.60
N ILE A 126 -4.82 -3.26 -7.58
CA ILE A 126 -3.88 -4.04 -8.39
C ILE A 126 -3.17 -5.01 -7.45
N TYR A 127 -3.27 -6.30 -7.72
CA TYR A 127 -2.82 -7.39 -6.87
C TYR A 127 -1.62 -8.12 -7.48
N ALA A 128 -0.58 -8.39 -6.67
CA ALA A 128 0.58 -9.20 -7.03
C ALA A 128 0.24 -10.68 -6.86
N ALA A 129 0.03 -11.40 -7.98
CA ALA A 129 -0.59 -12.73 -7.96
C ALA A 129 0.40 -13.90 -7.75
N ASP A 130 1.71 -13.69 -7.89
CA ASP A 130 2.73 -14.74 -7.75
C ASP A 130 3.46 -14.70 -6.39
N TRP A 131 2.87 -14.09 -5.39
CA TRP A 131 3.41 -14.05 -4.04
C TRP A 131 2.53 -14.83 -3.06
N GLU A 132 2.83 -16.12 -2.86
CA GLU A 132 1.99 -17.05 -2.09
C GLU A 132 1.80 -16.67 -0.61
N ALA A 133 2.81 -16.05 0.01
CA ALA A 133 2.77 -15.66 1.42
C ALA A 133 2.18 -14.25 1.65
N THR A 134 1.45 -13.72 0.69
CA THR A 134 0.94 -12.36 0.72
C THR A 134 -0.15 -12.15 1.79
N PRO A 135 -0.10 -11.06 2.58
CA PRO A 135 -1.22 -10.65 3.43
C PRO A 135 -2.36 -9.98 2.65
N PHE A 136 -2.17 -9.71 1.32
CA PHE A 136 -3.05 -8.85 0.54
C PHE A 136 -4.20 -9.56 -0.16
N THR A 137 -4.22 -10.90 -0.22
CA THR A 137 -5.32 -11.66 -0.81
C THR A 137 -6.69 -11.26 -0.24
N GLY A 138 -6.79 -11.10 1.09
CA GLY A 138 -8.03 -10.69 1.74
C GLY A 138 -8.51 -9.29 1.34
N PHE A 139 -7.58 -8.35 1.13
CA PHE A 139 -7.91 -7.00 0.65
C PHE A 139 -8.34 -7.01 -0.81
N TYR A 140 -7.70 -7.82 -1.65
CA TYR A 140 -8.10 -8.02 -3.04
C TYR A 140 -9.51 -8.60 -3.16
N GLU A 141 -9.85 -9.65 -2.41
CA GLU A 141 -11.19 -10.23 -2.39
C GLU A 141 -12.23 -9.23 -1.85
N SER A 142 -11.88 -8.45 -0.83
CA SER A 142 -12.72 -7.36 -0.33
C SER A 142 -12.96 -6.29 -1.38
N ALA A 143 -11.95 -5.92 -2.15
CA ALA A 143 -12.07 -4.95 -3.25
C ALA A 143 -13.06 -5.44 -4.32
N LYS A 144 -12.98 -6.72 -4.71
CA LYS A 144 -13.95 -7.36 -5.62
C LYS A 144 -15.37 -7.32 -5.06
N ALA A 145 -15.54 -7.68 -3.79
CA ALA A 145 -16.84 -7.66 -3.13
C ALA A 145 -17.44 -6.25 -3.03
N ARG A 146 -16.61 -5.20 -2.98
CA ARG A 146 -17.03 -3.79 -2.99
C ARG A 146 -17.34 -3.26 -4.40
N GLY A 147 -17.10 -4.07 -5.45
CA GLY A 147 -17.29 -3.66 -6.84
C GLY A 147 -16.21 -2.69 -7.36
N TRP A 148 -15.04 -2.65 -6.72
CA TRP A 148 -13.91 -1.87 -7.22
C TRP A 148 -13.36 -2.47 -8.51
N SER A 149 -12.69 -1.66 -9.33
CA SER A 149 -11.94 -2.18 -10.47
C SER A 149 -10.74 -2.96 -9.96
N THR A 150 -10.60 -4.22 -10.36
CA THR A 150 -9.52 -5.09 -9.88
C THR A 150 -8.69 -5.64 -11.02
N ARG A 151 -7.37 -5.80 -10.80
CA ARG A 151 -6.44 -6.40 -11.74
C ARG A 151 -5.43 -7.27 -11.00
N GLU A 152 -5.11 -8.43 -11.56
CA GLU A 152 -4.00 -9.27 -11.16
C GLU A 152 -2.80 -9.05 -12.08
N ILE A 153 -1.59 -8.99 -11.50
CA ILE A 153 -0.33 -9.00 -12.24
C ILE A 153 0.54 -10.12 -11.67
N ALA A 154 1.00 -11.01 -12.54
CA ALA A 154 1.79 -12.19 -12.18
C ALA A 154 3.24 -11.79 -11.84
N CYS A 155 3.48 -11.44 -10.58
CA CYS A 155 4.79 -11.05 -10.03
C CYS A 155 4.77 -11.04 -8.50
N GLY A 156 5.91 -10.70 -7.89
CA GLY A 156 6.03 -10.42 -6.46
C GLY A 156 5.45 -9.07 -6.05
N HIS A 157 5.61 -8.74 -4.77
CA HIS A 157 5.04 -7.54 -4.15
C HIS A 157 5.44 -6.23 -4.83
N ASP A 158 6.69 -6.13 -5.29
CA ASP A 158 7.23 -4.92 -5.91
C ASP A 158 6.93 -4.89 -7.42
N ILE A 159 5.65 -4.80 -7.77
CA ILE A 159 5.14 -4.80 -9.14
C ILE A 159 5.86 -3.77 -10.02
N MET A 160 6.23 -2.62 -9.45
CA MET A 160 6.93 -1.54 -10.14
C MET A 160 8.32 -1.93 -10.62
N LEU A 161 8.95 -2.93 -10.01
CA LEU A 161 10.24 -3.48 -10.41
C LEU A 161 10.07 -4.66 -11.38
N ASP A 162 9.15 -5.55 -11.06
CA ASP A 162 9.01 -6.82 -11.79
C ASP A 162 8.22 -6.67 -13.10
N ARG A 163 7.23 -5.77 -13.13
CA ARG A 163 6.30 -5.58 -14.27
C ARG A 163 5.99 -4.10 -14.53
N PRO A 164 7.01 -3.24 -14.74
CA PRO A 164 6.80 -1.79 -14.88
C PRO A 164 5.91 -1.41 -16.05
N GLU A 165 5.98 -2.12 -17.17
CA GLU A 165 5.17 -1.85 -18.37
C GLU A 165 3.69 -2.20 -18.12
N GLU A 166 3.40 -3.35 -17.50
CA GLU A 166 2.05 -3.78 -17.17
C GLU A 166 1.42 -2.85 -16.12
N LEU A 167 2.21 -2.44 -15.10
CA LEU A 167 1.77 -1.47 -14.12
C LEU A 167 1.47 -0.12 -14.76
N THR A 168 2.35 0.38 -15.62
CA THR A 168 2.14 1.64 -16.33
C THR A 168 0.83 1.61 -17.13
N ALA A 169 0.59 0.53 -17.88
CA ALA A 169 -0.65 0.37 -18.64
C ALA A 169 -1.89 0.36 -17.73
N ALA A 170 -1.80 -0.31 -16.56
CA ALA A 170 -2.89 -0.35 -15.59
C ALA A 170 -3.19 1.04 -14.99
N LEU A 171 -2.15 1.81 -14.65
CA LEU A 171 -2.30 3.16 -14.09
C LEU A 171 -2.85 4.15 -15.14
N LEU A 172 -2.42 4.06 -16.40
CA LEU A 172 -2.98 4.87 -17.49
C LEU A 172 -4.45 4.53 -17.75
N GLN A 173 -4.84 3.26 -17.62
CA GLN A 173 -6.24 2.86 -17.72
C GLN A 173 -7.07 3.43 -16.56
N ALA A 174 -6.55 3.40 -15.32
CA ALA A 174 -7.21 4.01 -14.17
C ALA A 174 -7.37 5.53 -14.32
N ALA A 175 -6.43 6.19 -15.02
CA ALA A 175 -6.49 7.63 -15.30
C ALA A 175 -7.52 8.00 -16.40
N ALA A 176 -7.89 7.05 -17.24
CA ALA A 176 -8.84 7.30 -18.35
C ALA A 176 -10.32 7.17 -17.93
N GLY A 177 -10.59 6.66 -16.71
CA GLY A 177 -11.93 6.51 -16.13
C GLY A 177 -12.57 5.19 -16.52
#